data_4d78d043044e4eac0d56b77c15aaa268
#
_entry.id   4d78d043044e4eac0d56b77c15aaa268
#
_cell.length_a   1.000
_cell.length_b   1.000
_cell.length_c   1.000
_cell.angle_alpha   90.00
_cell.angle_beta   90.00
_cell.angle_gamma   90.00
#
_symmetry.space_group_name_H-M   'P 1'
#
loop_
_entity.id
_entity.type
_entity.pdbx_description
1 polymer ?
#
loop_
_entity_poly.entity_id
_entity_poly.type
_entity_poly.pdbx_seq_one_letter_code
_entity_poly.pdbx_strand_id
1 'polypeptide(L)'
;MKMKQIFMLLAAMLLTACSKDDEVKAATVQEAGKTLVVYYSYTGNCQQIVESLTAQIEADVMRIEPADKTQKYEANGYAIGTALLNTIKAAPNDAASYPAIDPVSITDLSQYQNIIIVTPLWWSQMAAIMQTYLFNYSAQMAGKHVALIVSSHSSGISGVVADAERLVKNVTWMGDALWINASNHGNRASLIQNWLPTLNFAEEQTTMNKMYITIGEQTQPVTLVDNAATQELVSKLQQGAVNVTLNSSGGFEIWGALGFSLPTSNEQINAQPGDVILYNGSNICIFYGTNSWSYTRLGKIDGLSESELRTFLKAGEGNITVTLSLSSGTTTINSVRSAATENGAYYSLNGQRVVNPTKGIYIKNGKKIIL
;
A
#
# COMPACT_ATOMS: atom_id res chain seq x y z
N MET A 1 22.50 19.63 16.43
CA MET A 1 23.53 18.57 16.42
C MET A 1 22.99 17.36 17.19
N LYS A 2 22.77 16.23 16.46
CA LYS A 2 22.55 14.86 16.99
C LYS A 2 21.36 14.59 17.91
N MET A 3 20.25 14.14 17.31
CA MET A 3 19.35 13.15 17.89
C MET A 3 18.60 12.42 16.76
N LYS A 4 19.32 11.61 16.03
CA LYS A 4 18.82 10.57 15.13
C LYS A 4 19.58 9.31 15.51
N GLN A 5 19.01 8.51 16.38
CA GLN A 5 19.38 7.10 16.64
C GLN A 5 18.89 6.73 18.04
N ILE A 6 17.64 6.31 18.17
CA ILE A 6 17.12 5.43 19.24
C ILE A 6 15.67 5.11 18.84
N PHE A 7 15.45 4.19 17.91
CA PHE A 7 14.18 3.47 17.74
C PHE A 7 14.40 2.19 16.94
N MET A 8 15.39 1.42 17.36
CA MET A 8 15.66 0.09 16.81
C MET A 8 15.98 -0.89 17.93
N LEU A 9 15.14 -0.89 19.00
CA LEU A 9 15.35 -1.85 20.10
C LEU A 9 14.08 -1.92 20.99
N LEU A 10 12.98 -2.47 20.47
CA LEU A 10 11.90 -2.96 21.33
C LEU A 10 11.10 -4.13 20.71
N ALA A 11 11.77 -5.02 20.00
CA ALA A 11 11.18 -6.28 19.55
C ALA A 11 12.00 -7.51 20.00
N ALA A 12 12.67 -7.41 21.12
CA ALA A 12 13.49 -8.52 21.64
C ALA A 12 13.47 -8.59 23.17
N MET A 13 12.28 -8.88 23.77
CA MET A 13 12.20 -9.40 25.13
C MET A 13 10.82 -9.97 25.39
N LEU A 14 10.62 -11.21 24.96
CA LEU A 14 9.66 -12.16 25.57
C LEU A 14 9.95 -13.56 25.00
N LEU A 15 11.09 -14.12 25.40
CA LEU A 15 11.38 -15.53 25.25
C LEU A 15 11.94 -16.05 26.60
N THR A 16 11.05 -16.42 27.49
CA THR A 16 11.35 -17.51 28.46
C THR A 16 10.06 -18.16 28.88
N ALA A 17 10.02 -19.43 28.58
CA ALA A 17 9.35 -20.51 29.26
C ALA A 17 8.20 -21.24 28.58
N CYS A 18 8.54 -22.47 28.20
CA CYS A 18 7.73 -23.71 28.16
C CYS A 18 6.99 -24.11 26.89
N SER A 19 7.72 -24.91 26.10
CA SER A 19 7.31 -26.21 25.51
C SER A 19 5.84 -26.37 25.10
N LYS A 20 5.57 -26.31 23.80
CA LYS A 20 4.95 -27.35 22.96
C LYS A 20 5.04 -26.94 21.52
N ASP A 21 5.33 -27.93 20.68
CA ASP A 21 5.49 -27.78 19.22
C ASP A 21 4.26 -27.14 18.58
N ASP A 22 4.38 -25.87 18.18
CA ASP A 22 3.59 -25.24 17.15
C ASP A 22 4.58 -24.48 16.28
N GLU A 23 4.68 -24.85 14.99
CA GLU A 23 5.45 -24.13 13.99
C GLU A 23 5.02 -22.67 13.97
N VAL A 24 5.81 -21.81 14.60
CA VAL A 24 5.68 -20.36 14.39
C VAL A 24 6.18 -20.10 12.96
N LYS A 25 5.25 -20.08 12.02
CA LYS A 25 5.45 -19.45 10.74
C LYS A 25 5.98 -18.05 11.03
N ALA A 26 7.23 -17.78 10.67
CA ALA A 26 7.75 -16.42 10.68
C ALA A 26 6.82 -15.59 9.77
N ALA A 27 5.96 -14.78 10.39
CA ALA A 27 5.18 -13.80 9.67
C ALA A 27 6.20 -12.89 8.96
N THR A 28 6.18 -12.89 7.65
CA THR A 28 6.77 -11.82 6.87
C THR A 28 6.14 -10.55 7.38
N VAL A 29 6.92 -9.65 7.96
CA VAL A 29 6.47 -8.30 8.30
C VAL A 29 6.20 -7.64 6.96
N GLN A 30 4.94 -7.63 6.58
CA GLN A 30 4.46 -6.95 5.40
C GLN A 30 4.34 -5.47 5.81
N GLU A 31 5.05 -4.59 5.13
CA GLU A 31 4.99 -3.16 5.44
C GLU A 31 3.59 -2.65 5.14
N ALA A 32 2.98 -1.98 6.11
CA ALA A 32 1.65 -1.40 5.94
C ALA A 32 1.73 -0.16 5.04
N GLY A 33 0.80 0.00 4.11
CA GLY A 33 0.74 1.17 3.23
C GLY A 33 0.64 2.49 3.99
N LYS A 34 1.08 3.59 3.36
CA LYS A 34 1.13 4.91 3.98
C LYS A 34 -0.22 5.30 4.57
N THR A 35 -0.20 5.75 5.83
CA THR A 35 -1.40 6.04 6.62
C THR A 35 -1.56 7.55 6.85
N LEU A 36 -2.78 8.06 6.66
CA LEU A 36 -3.20 9.41 7.06
C LEU A 36 -4.20 9.32 8.20
N VAL A 37 -3.95 10.04 9.29
CA VAL A 37 -4.91 10.27 10.37
C VAL A 37 -5.54 11.64 10.18
N VAL A 38 -6.86 11.68 9.93
CA VAL A 38 -7.64 12.91 9.81
C VAL A 38 -8.50 13.05 11.04
N TYR A 39 -8.43 14.18 11.71
CA TYR A 39 -9.21 14.39 12.93
C TYR A 39 -9.79 15.78 13.13
N TYR A 40 -10.90 15.83 13.83
CA TYR A 40 -11.45 17.05 14.43
C TYR A 40 -11.52 16.89 15.94
N SER A 41 -11.16 17.94 16.68
CA SER A 41 -11.20 17.91 18.14
C SER A 41 -11.64 19.28 18.69
N TYR A 42 -12.82 19.35 19.35
CA TYR A 42 -13.32 20.56 19.96
C TYR A 42 -12.80 20.72 21.40
N THR A 43 -12.91 19.68 22.21
CA THR A 43 -12.55 19.68 23.64
C THR A 43 -11.15 19.12 23.94
N GLY A 44 -10.37 18.77 22.92
CA GLY A 44 -9.04 18.16 23.05
C GLY A 44 -9.05 16.62 23.16
N ASN A 45 -10.19 15.96 23.38
CA ASN A 45 -10.23 14.50 23.55
C ASN A 45 -9.77 13.74 22.32
N CYS A 46 -10.24 14.10 21.11
CA CYS A 46 -9.79 13.47 19.88
C CYS A 46 -8.30 13.73 19.61
N GLN A 47 -7.78 14.90 19.96
CA GLN A 47 -6.36 15.20 19.86
C GLN A 47 -5.53 14.22 20.71
N GLN A 48 -5.91 14.01 21.97
CA GLN A 48 -5.21 13.05 22.87
C GLN A 48 -5.32 11.61 22.37
N ILE A 49 -6.42 11.24 21.69
CA ILE A 49 -6.57 9.94 21.03
C ILE A 49 -5.57 9.84 19.88
N VAL A 50 -5.46 10.85 19.03
CA VAL A 50 -4.52 10.89 17.91
C VAL A 50 -3.07 10.82 18.40
N GLU A 51 -2.71 11.58 19.45
CA GLU A 51 -1.38 11.49 20.08
C GLU A 51 -1.06 10.07 20.58
N SER A 52 -2.06 9.38 21.15
CA SER A 52 -1.90 7.99 21.60
C SER A 52 -1.83 6.99 20.44
N LEU A 53 -2.50 7.27 19.32
CA LEU A 53 -2.48 6.46 18.11
C LEU A 53 -1.13 6.58 17.40
N THR A 54 -0.65 7.80 17.17
CA THR A 54 0.61 8.07 16.47
C THR A 54 1.86 7.73 17.28
N ALA A 55 1.71 7.48 18.58
CA ALA A 55 2.76 6.85 19.39
C ALA A 55 2.89 5.34 19.11
N GLN A 56 1.94 4.70 18.40
CA GLN A 56 1.87 3.26 18.15
C GLN A 56 1.98 2.90 16.67
N ILE A 57 1.66 3.83 15.75
CA ILE A 57 1.79 3.65 14.30
C ILE A 57 2.46 4.86 13.67
N GLU A 58 3.16 4.65 12.56
CA GLU A 58 3.62 5.74 11.71
C GLU A 58 2.48 6.24 10.83
N ALA A 59 2.18 7.54 10.88
CA ALA A 59 1.14 8.15 10.09
C ALA A 59 1.36 9.67 9.94
N ASP A 60 0.98 10.21 8.80
CA ASP A 60 0.78 11.65 8.65
C ASP A 60 -0.50 12.07 9.38
N VAL A 61 -0.51 13.26 9.95
CA VAL A 61 -1.64 13.76 10.75
C VAL A 61 -2.17 15.06 10.18
N MET A 62 -3.49 15.13 10.00
CA MET A 62 -4.18 16.34 9.55
C MET A 62 -5.33 16.66 10.48
N ARG A 63 -5.28 17.82 11.11
CA ARG A 63 -6.36 18.37 11.90
C ARG A 63 -7.29 19.22 11.05
N ILE A 64 -8.59 19.01 11.22
CA ILE A 64 -9.63 19.82 10.58
C ILE A 64 -10.07 20.90 11.55
N GLU A 65 -10.14 22.12 11.07
CA GLU A 65 -10.57 23.28 11.87
C GLU A 65 -11.78 23.96 11.24
N PRO A 66 -12.73 24.45 12.03
CA PRO A 66 -13.80 25.29 11.52
C PRO A 66 -13.23 26.63 11.03
N ALA A 67 -13.78 27.17 9.96
CA ALA A 67 -13.39 28.50 9.47
C ALA A 67 -13.72 29.61 10.47
N ASP A 68 -14.84 29.51 11.20
CA ASP A 68 -15.17 30.39 12.29
C ASP A 68 -14.76 29.78 13.63
N LYS A 69 -13.59 30.17 14.12
CA LYS A 69 -13.03 29.71 15.41
C LYS A 69 -13.66 30.37 16.64
N THR A 70 -14.52 31.37 16.44
CA THR A 70 -15.22 32.05 17.53
C THR A 70 -16.47 31.30 17.96
N GLN A 71 -16.93 30.32 17.17
CA GLN A 71 -18.12 29.52 17.47
C GLN A 71 -17.97 28.74 18.77
N LYS A 72 -18.88 28.95 19.69
CA LYS A 72 -18.99 28.17 20.93
C LYS A 72 -20.13 27.19 20.77
N TYR A 73 -19.81 25.99 20.34
CA TYR A 73 -20.83 24.96 20.02
C TYR A 73 -21.64 24.54 21.24
N GLU A 74 -21.09 24.68 22.45
CA GLU A 74 -21.76 24.45 23.74
C GLU A 74 -22.70 25.59 24.20
N ALA A 75 -22.60 26.76 23.58
CA ALA A 75 -23.43 27.93 23.99
C ALA A 75 -24.92 27.63 23.77
N ASN A 76 -25.77 28.26 24.65
CA ASN A 76 -27.23 28.13 24.60
C ASN A 76 -27.73 26.66 24.58
N GLY A 77 -27.15 25.79 25.43
CA GLY A 77 -27.52 24.37 25.45
C GLY A 77 -27.18 23.67 24.14
N TYR A 78 -26.06 24.04 23.52
CA TYR A 78 -25.56 23.48 22.29
C TYR A 78 -26.42 23.80 21.03
N ALA A 79 -27.17 24.90 21.04
CA ALA A 79 -28.07 25.24 19.95
C ALA A 79 -27.37 25.34 18.58
N ILE A 80 -26.13 25.85 18.53
CA ILE A 80 -25.34 26.00 17.29
C ILE A 80 -25.02 24.64 16.70
N GLY A 81 -24.44 23.73 17.49
CA GLY A 81 -24.11 22.38 17.02
C GLY A 81 -25.34 21.61 16.55
N THR A 82 -26.45 21.72 17.28
CA THR A 82 -27.73 21.11 16.91
C THR A 82 -28.28 21.69 15.60
N ALA A 83 -28.23 23.00 15.39
CA ALA A 83 -28.67 23.64 14.15
C ALA A 83 -27.85 23.15 12.93
N LEU A 84 -26.52 23.07 13.06
CA LEU A 84 -25.65 22.55 11.97
C LEU A 84 -26.01 21.12 11.58
N LEU A 85 -26.17 20.24 12.56
CA LEU A 85 -26.54 18.84 12.27
C LEU A 85 -27.94 18.73 11.64
N ASN A 86 -28.89 19.53 12.08
CA ASN A 86 -30.23 19.55 11.50
C ASN A 86 -30.20 20.05 10.04
N THR A 87 -29.38 21.06 9.73
CA THR A 87 -29.21 21.57 8.38
C THR A 87 -28.63 20.48 7.46
N ILE A 88 -27.56 19.81 7.87
CA ILE A 88 -26.98 18.69 7.12
C ILE A 88 -28.00 17.57 6.92
N LYS A 89 -28.75 17.21 7.97
CA LYS A 89 -29.76 16.16 7.88
C LYS A 89 -30.90 16.50 6.93
N ALA A 90 -31.29 17.77 6.85
CA ALA A 90 -32.37 18.23 5.97
C ALA A 90 -31.97 18.20 4.49
N ALA A 91 -30.71 18.49 4.18
CA ALA A 91 -30.19 18.51 2.81
C ALA A 91 -28.76 17.94 2.72
N PRO A 92 -28.58 16.60 2.92
CA PRO A 92 -27.26 15.98 3.07
C PRO A 92 -26.40 15.97 1.79
N ASN A 93 -26.99 16.27 0.64
CA ASN A 93 -26.30 16.34 -0.65
C ASN A 93 -26.04 17.79 -1.11
N ASP A 94 -26.45 18.77 -0.35
CA ASP A 94 -26.24 20.19 -0.63
C ASP A 94 -25.01 20.70 0.12
N ALA A 95 -24.00 21.18 -0.61
CA ALA A 95 -22.78 21.74 -0.04
C ALA A 95 -23.07 22.92 0.92
N ALA A 96 -24.13 23.70 0.66
CA ALA A 96 -24.54 24.82 1.53
C ALA A 96 -25.02 24.38 2.91
N SER A 97 -25.33 23.09 3.11
CA SER A 97 -25.74 22.53 4.40
C SER A 97 -24.57 22.29 5.35
N TYR A 98 -23.35 22.31 4.84
CA TYR A 98 -22.14 21.99 5.60
C TYR A 98 -21.45 23.27 6.07
N PRO A 99 -21.05 23.37 7.36
CA PRO A 99 -20.33 24.55 7.85
C PRO A 99 -18.96 24.66 7.15
N ALA A 100 -18.49 25.88 6.94
CA ALA A 100 -17.18 26.11 6.36
C ALA A 100 -16.06 25.62 7.29
N ILE A 101 -15.01 25.06 6.70
CA ILE A 101 -13.76 24.66 7.35
C ILE A 101 -12.59 25.46 6.78
N ASP A 102 -11.50 25.56 7.56
CA ASP A 102 -10.26 26.11 7.06
C ASP A 102 -9.72 25.27 5.90
N PRO A 103 -8.91 25.84 5.00
CA PRO A 103 -8.17 25.07 4.01
C PRO A 103 -7.33 23.99 4.68
N VAL A 104 -7.46 22.74 4.19
CA VAL A 104 -6.71 21.62 4.73
C VAL A 104 -5.27 21.62 4.20
N SER A 105 -4.33 21.13 5.01
CA SER A 105 -2.91 21.08 4.65
C SER A 105 -2.57 19.96 3.65
N ILE A 106 -3.40 18.91 3.59
CA ILE A 106 -3.24 17.77 2.68
C ILE A 106 -4.48 17.71 1.80
N THR A 107 -4.37 18.13 0.56
CA THR A 107 -5.46 18.19 -0.42
C THR A 107 -5.44 17.01 -1.39
N ASP A 108 -4.30 16.35 -1.56
CA ASP A 108 -4.12 15.16 -2.39
C ASP A 108 -3.93 13.93 -1.51
N LEU A 109 -4.88 13.00 -1.58
CA LEU A 109 -4.88 11.76 -0.82
C LEU A 109 -4.30 10.58 -1.61
N SER A 110 -3.80 10.78 -2.83
CA SER A 110 -3.36 9.69 -3.71
C SER A 110 -2.26 8.83 -3.10
N GLN A 111 -1.35 9.43 -2.32
CA GLN A 111 -0.22 8.74 -1.69
C GLN A 111 -0.60 7.87 -0.49
N TYR A 112 -1.84 7.97 0.04
CA TYR A 112 -2.26 7.21 1.21
C TYR A 112 -3.10 6.02 0.80
N GLN A 113 -2.79 4.84 1.32
CA GLN A 113 -3.56 3.62 1.18
C GLN A 113 -4.54 3.46 2.34
N ASN A 114 -4.15 3.95 3.52
CA ASN A 114 -4.92 3.84 4.75
C ASN A 114 -5.31 5.22 5.27
N ILE A 115 -6.57 5.38 5.69
CA ILE A 115 -7.09 6.60 6.31
C ILE A 115 -7.77 6.25 7.62
N ILE A 116 -7.34 6.87 8.71
CA ILE A 116 -8.01 6.72 10.01
C ILE A 116 -8.71 8.04 10.34
N ILE A 117 -10.03 7.99 10.45
CA ILE A 117 -10.87 9.13 10.79
C ILE A 117 -11.08 9.15 12.31
N VAL A 118 -10.75 10.25 12.97
CA VAL A 118 -10.98 10.43 14.42
C VAL A 118 -11.89 11.63 14.65
N THR A 119 -13.08 11.40 15.22
CA THR A 119 -14.12 12.42 15.33
C THR A 119 -14.85 12.38 16.66
N PRO A 120 -15.27 13.54 17.20
CA PRO A 120 -16.21 13.54 18.31
C PRO A 120 -17.63 13.25 17.82
N LEU A 121 -18.43 12.73 18.74
CA LEU A 121 -19.86 12.54 18.56
C LEU A 121 -20.60 13.78 19.05
N TRP A 122 -21.51 14.32 18.23
CA TRP A 122 -22.47 15.36 18.55
C TRP A 122 -23.89 14.82 18.37
N TRP A 123 -24.69 14.75 19.44
CA TRP A 123 -26.08 14.25 19.38
C TRP A 123 -26.26 12.96 18.58
N SER A 124 -25.50 11.97 18.94
CA SER A 124 -25.47 10.64 18.29
C SER A 124 -25.06 10.66 16.80
N GLN A 125 -24.56 11.76 16.28
CA GLN A 125 -24.09 11.95 14.91
C GLN A 125 -22.61 12.35 14.89
N MET A 126 -21.99 12.25 13.72
CA MET A 126 -20.64 12.77 13.51
C MET A 126 -20.63 14.30 13.64
N ALA A 127 -19.61 14.87 14.27
CA ALA A 127 -19.45 16.32 14.35
C ALA A 127 -19.53 16.99 12.98
N ALA A 128 -20.31 18.07 12.85
CA ALA A 128 -20.58 18.74 11.58
C ALA A 128 -19.30 19.14 10.83
N ILE A 129 -18.26 19.55 11.54
CA ILE A 129 -16.95 19.93 10.96
C ILE A 129 -16.28 18.74 10.26
N MET A 130 -16.31 17.55 10.86
CA MET A 130 -15.79 16.34 10.21
C MET A 130 -16.68 15.92 9.04
N GLN A 131 -18.00 16.05 9.14
CA GLN A 131 -18.89 15.79 8.02
C GLN A 131 -18.60 16.70 6.83
N THR A 132 -18.26 17.98 7.05
CA THR A 132 -17.83 18.89 5.97
C THR A 132 -16.59 18.40 5.26
N TYR A 133 -15.57 17.98 6.01
CA TYR A 133 -14.36 17.43 5.42
C TYR A 133 -14.65 16.20 4.56
N LEU A 134 -15.41 15.26 5.10
CA LEU A 134 -15.76 14.04 4.37
C LEU A 134 -16.63 14.34 3.12
N PHE A 135 -17.56 15.28 3.21
CA PHE A 135 -18.35 15.71 2.06
C PHE A 135 -17.45 16.22 0.91
N ASN A 136 -16.43 17.00 1.24
CA ASN A 136 -15.54 17.63 0.25
C ASN A 136 -14.48 16.69 -0.32
N TYR A 137 -13.98 15.74 0.49
CA TYR A 137 -12.77 14.98 0.14
C TYR A 137 -12.97 13.47 0.02
N SER A 138 -14.13 12.92 0.43
CA SER A 138 -14.33 11.46 0.46
C SER A 138 -14.26 10.80 -0.92
N ALA A 139 -14.50 11.52 -2.01
CA ALA A 139 -14.31 10.99 -3.36
C ALA A 139 -12.86 10.50 -3.61
N GLN A 140 -11.87 11.15 -2.98
CA GLN A 140 -10.46 10.73 -3.07
C GLN A 140 -10.13 9.52 -2.17
N MET A 141 -11.07 9.10 -1.31
CA MET A 141 -10.91 7.91 -0.46
C MET A 141 -11.34 6.63 -1.17
N ALA A 142 -11.98 6.72 -2.34
CA ALA A 142 -12.40 5.54 -3.09
C ALA A 142 -11.22 4.59 -3.36
N GLY A 143 -11.44 3.28 -3.13
CA GLY A 143 -10.43 2.24 -3.26
C GLY A 143 -9.45 2.13 -2.09
N LYS A 144 -9.54 3.00 -1.07
CA LYS A 144 -8.64 2.98 0.09
C LYS A 144 -9.23 2.19 1.26
N HIS A 145 -8.37 1.86 2.22
CA HIS A 145 -8.75 1.24 3.48
C HIS A 145 -9.03 2.34 4.51
N VAL A 146 -10.20 2.29 5.16
CA VAL A 146 -10.64 3.35 6.09
C VAL A 146 -11.01 2.75 7.44
N ALA A 147 -10.57 3.37 8.52
CA ALA A 147 -10.97 3.05 9.88
C ALA A 147 -11.54 4.26 10.60
N LEU A 148 -12.31 4.03 11.66
CA LEU A 148 -13.01 5.07 12.41
C LEU A 148 -12.75 4.95 13.91
N ILE A 149 -12.36 6.05 14.55
CA ILE A 149 -12.34 6.18 16.00
C ILE A 149 -13.32 7.31 16.39
N VAL A 150 -14.20 7.00 17.33
CA VAL A 150 -15.21 7.95 17.80
C VAL A 150 -15.01 8.26 19.26
N SER A 151 -14.91 9.54 19.59
CA SER A 151 -14.91 10.04 20.95
C SER A 151 -16.32 10.52 21.35
N SER A 152 -16.86 10.01 22.45
CA SER A 152 -18.13 10.48 23.00
C SER A 152 -18.05 10.62 24.52
N HIS A 153 -19.05 11.28 25.14
CA HIS A 153 -19.13 11.27 26.60
C HIS A 153 -19.63 9.90 27.09
N SER A 154 -20.82 9.49 26.67
CA SER A 154 -21.45 8.24 27.10
C SER A 154 -22.35 7.60 26.04
N SER A 155 -22.68 8.33 24.97
CA SER A 155 -23.58 7.85 23.91
C SER A 155 -22.89 6.84 23.01
N GLY A 156 -23.61 5.80 22.60
CA GLY A 156 -23.15 4.85 21.60
C GLY A 156 -22.92 5.51 20.23
N ILE A 157 -22.10 4.88 19.39
CA ILE A 157 -21.49 5.49 18.18
C ILE A 157 -22.19 5.12 16.86
N SER A 158 -23.29 4.37 16.89
CA SER A 158 -23.93 3.84 15.66
C SER A 158 -24.32 4.93 14.66
N GLY A 159 -24.77 6.10 15.14
CA GLY A 159 -25.10 7.21 14.25
C GLY A 159 -23.87 7.85 13.59
N VAL A 160 -22.73 7.88 14.29
CA VAL A 160 -21.45 8.35 13.69
C VAL A 160 -20.95 7.37 12.63
N VAL A 161 -21.08 6.06 12.88
CA VAL A 161 -20.77 5.02 11.89
C VAL A 161 -21.64 5.17 10.65
N ALA A 162 -22.96 5.37 10.84
CA ALA A 162 -23.89 5.59 9.72
C ALA A 162 -23.56 6.85 8.91
N ASP A 163 -23.15 7.94 9.57
CA ASP A 163 -22.70 9.16 8.89
C ASP A 163 -21.41 8.93 8.10
N ALA A 164 -20.45 8.20 8.67
CA ALA A 164 -19.22 7.82 7.98
C ALA A 164 -19.52 6.98 6.72
N GLU A 165 -20.33 5.94 6.84
CA GLU A 165 -20.74 5.08 5.72
C GLU A 165 -21.57 5.83 4.66
N ARG A 166 -22.35 6.84 5.07
CA ARG A 166 -23.09 7.71 4.14
C ARG A 166 -22.16 8.59 3.33
N LEU A 167 -21.13 9.16 3.94
CA LEU A 167 -20.24 10.15 3.33
C LEU A 167 -19.07 9.49 2.59
N VAL A 168 -18.54 8.37 3.09
CA VAL A 168 -17.35 7.70 2.54
C VAL A 168 -17.80 6.44 1.80
N LYS A 169 -17.70 6.49 0.46
CA LYS A 169 -18.18 5.42 -0.43
C LYS A 169 -17.02 4.73 -1.14
N ASN A 170 -17.26 3.49 -1.57
CA ASN A 170 -16.32 2.72 -2.38
C ASN A 170 -14.96 2.51 -1.69
N VAL A 171 -14.96 2.31 -0.38
CA VAL A 171 -13.78 2.04 0.44
C VAL A 171 -13.85 0.64 1.04
N THR A 172 -12.73 0.13 1.51
CA THR A 172 -12.68 -1.05 2.39
C THR A 172 -12.63 -0.59 3.83
N TRP A 173 -13.68 -0.86 4.62
CA TRP A 173 -13.62 -0.61 6.06
C TRP A 173 -12.67 -1.62 6.70
N MET A 174 -11.66 -1.11 7.45
CA MET A 174 -10.59 -1.96 8.00
C MET A 174 -11.06 -2.87 9.13
N GLY A 175 -12.16 -2.55 9.78
CA GLY A 175 -12.74 -3.29 10.90
C GLY A 175 -13.77 -2.45 11.63
N ASP A 176 -14.18 -2.90 12.83
CA ASP A 176 -15.13 -2.19 13.65
C ASP A 176 -14.60 -0.84 14.14
N ALA A 177 -15.48 0.15 14.26
CA ALA A 177 -15.11 1.45 14.78
C ALA A 177 -14.73 1.38 16.26
N LEU A 178 -13.62 2.01 16.63
CA LEU A 178 -13.19 2.09 18.02
C LEU A 178 -13.99 3.18 18.76
N TRP A 179 -14.65 2.80 19.83
CA TRP A 179 -15.37 3.71 20.71
C TRP A 179 -14.59 4.04 21.97
N ILE A 180 -14.20 5.30 22.10
CA ILE A 180 -13.54 5.84 23.28
C ILE A 180 -14.46 6.87 23.94
N ASN A 181 -14.92 6.59 25.17
CA ASN A 181 -15.84 7.43 25.91
C ASN A 181 -15.22 7.99 27.21
N ALA A 182 -15.96 8.84 27.93
CA ALA A 182 -15.45 9.46 29.14
C ALA A 182 -14.97 8.45 30.20
N SER A 183 -15.59 7.27 30.31
CA SER A 183 -15.24 6.27 31.31
C SER A 183 -13.97 5.48 30.97
N ASN A 184 -13.61 5.35 29.68
CA ASN A 184 -12.46 4.58 29.23
C ASN A 184 -11.35 5.43 28.58
N HIS A 185 -11.55 6.75 28.45
CA HIS A 185 -10.58 7.66 27.82
C HIS A 185 -9.18 7.61 28.49
N GLY A 186 -9.12 7.36 29.81
CA GLY A 186 -7.86 7.18 30.51
C GLY A 186 -7.04 5.97 30.01
N ASN A 187 -7.72 4.97 29.47
CA ASN A 187 -7.12 3.73 28.94
C ASN A 187 -6.97 3.75 27.42
N ARG A 188 -7.11 4.91 26.75
CA ARG A 188 -7.11 5.02 25.30
C ARG A 188 -5.92 4.37 24.61
N ALA A 189 -4.72 4.46 25.20
CA ALA A 189 -3.53 3.85 24.63
C ALA A 189 -3.65 2.31 24.53
N SER A 190 -4.13 1.66 25.60
CA SER A 190 -4.36 0.21 25.62
C SER A 190 -5.53 -0.20 24.72
N LEU A 191 -6.59 0.61 24.64
CA LEU A 191 -7.70 0.36 23.71
C LEU A 191 -7.25 0.39 22.27
N ILE A 192 -6.43 1.39 21.89
CA ILE A 192 -5.84 1.50 20.55
C ILE A 192 -4.90 0.33 20.29
N GLN A 193 -4.03 -0.03 21.26
CA GLN A 193 -3.11 -1.16 21.13
C GLN A 193 -3.83 -2.48 20.84
N ASN A 194 -4.99 -2.70 21.49
CA ASN A 194 -5.79 -3.90 21.25
C ASN A 194 -6.63 -3.84 19.97
N TRP A 195 -6.97 -2.65 19.50
CA TRP A 195 -7.76 -2.46 18.30
C TRP A 195 -6.93 -2.53 17.01
N LEU A 196 -5.72 -1.96 17.00
CA LEU A 196 -4.84 -1.93 15.82
C LEU A 196 -4.63 -3.31 15.16
N PRO A 197 -4.39 -4.41 15.92
CA PRO A 197 -4.23 -5.74 15.31
C PRO A 197 -5.51 -6.32 14.70
N THR A 198 -6.67 -5.74 14.99
CA THR A 198 -7.96 -6.18 14.41
C THR A 198 -8.24 -5.53 13.06
N LEU A 199 -7.41 -4.53 12.68
CA LEU A 199 -7.59 -3.79 11.44
C LEU A 199 -6.92 -4.50 10.27
N ASN A 200 -7.64 -4.54 9.16
CA ASN A 200 -7.10 -4.96 7.87
C ASN A 200 -6.50 -3.75 7.14
N PHE A 201 -5.28 -3.37 7.49
CA PHE A 201 -4.56 -2.32 6.77
C PHE A 201 -4.33 -2.76 5.32
N ALA A 202 -4.44 -1.81 4.38
CA ALA A 202 -3.90 -2.03 3.07
C ALA A 202 -2.40 -2.29 3.23
N GLU A 203 -1.94 -3.31 2.55
CA GLU A 203 -0.51 -3.49 2.36
C GLU A 203 0.05 -2.23 1.69
N GLU A 204 1.29 -1.88 2.00
CA GLU A 204 1.94 -0.88 1.17
C GLU A 204 1.76 -1.37 -0.28
N GLN A 205 0.90 -0.68 -1.03
CA GLN A 205 1.17 -0.60 -2.45
C GLN A 205 2.54 0.08 -2.49
N THR A 206 3.60 -0.72 -2.44
CA THR A 206 4.77 -0.32 -3.18
C THR A 206 4.18 0.10 -4.51
N THR A 207 4.08 1.40 -4.75
CA THR A 207 4.15 1.89 -6.11
C THR A 207 5.45 1.28 -6.55
N MET A 208 5.37 0.08 -7.12
CA MET A 208 6.51 -0.51 -7.75
C MET A 208 6.74 0.38 -8.96
N ASN A 209 7.32 1.56 -8.64
CA ASN A 209 7.81 2.46 -9.67
C ASN A 209 9.00 1.82 -10.40
N LYS A 210 9.27 0.55 -10.12
CA LYS A 210 10.33 -0.24 -10.76
C LYS A 210 9.86 -1.62 -11.14
N MET A 211 10.15 -1.98 -12.36
CA MET A 211 10.24 -3.37 -12.80
C MET A 211 11.66 -3.66 -13.26
N TYR A 212 11.94 -4.89 -13.56
CA TYR A 212 13.24 -5.33 -14.05
C TYR A 212 13.08 -6.02 -15.41
N ILE A 213 14.02 -5.73 -16.31
CA ILE A 213 14.14 -6.39 -17.59
C ILE A 213 15.41 -7.25 -17.53
N THR A 214 15.25 -8.56 -17.75
CA THR A 214 16.38 -9.50 -17.81
C THR A 214 16.52 -10.05 -19.23
N ILE A 215 17.74 -9.98 -19.78
CA ILE A 215 18.12 -10.56 -21.08
C ILE A 215 19.39 -11.38 -20.87
N GLY A 216 19.28 -12.69 -21.01
CA GLY A 216 20.35 -13.60 -20.61
C GLY A 216 20.64 -13.51 -19.11
N GLU A 217 21.88 -13.19 -18.76
CA GLU A 217 22.31 -13.03 -17.35
C GLU A 217 22.28 -11.57 -16.86
N GLN A 218 21.94 -10.63 -17.73
CA GLN A 218 21.93 -9.20 -17.39
C GLN A 218 20.54 -8.74 -17.02
N THR A 219 20.44 -7.96 -15.94
CA THR A 219 19.19 -7.39 -15.44
C THR A 219 19.34 -5.87 -15.29
N GLN A 220 18.38 -5.12 -15.80
CA GLN A 220 18.33 -3.66 -15.68
C GLN A 220 17.01 -3.21 -15.04
N PRO A 221 17.04 -2.25 -14.13
CA PRO A 221 15.85 -1.64 -13.57
C PRO A 221 15.19 -0.71 -14.59
N VAL A 222 13.86 -0.70 -14.57
CA VAL A 222 13.02 0.24 -15.29
C VAL A 222 12.25 1.05 -14.27
N THR A 223 12.41 2.38 -14.28
CA THR A 223 11.55 3.27 -13.52
C THR A 223 10.23 3.42 -14.26
N LEU A 224 9.14 2.97 -13.66
CA LEU A 224 7.79 3.02 -14.23
C LEU A 224 7.18 4.42 -14.04
N VAL A 225 6.37 4.85 -15.00
CA VAL A 225 5.48 6.01 -14.84
C VAL A 225 4.18 5.58 -14.19
N ASP A 226 3.51 6.47 -13.48
CA ASP A 226 2.22 6.18 -12.86
C ASP A 226 1.08 6.43 -13.85
N ASN A 227 0.52 5.35 -14.41
CA ASN A 227 -0.67 5.36 -15.25
C ASN A 227 -1.39 4.00 -15.20
N ALA A 228 -2.60 3.94 -15.76
CA ALA A 228 -3.41 2.72 -15.76
C ALA A 228 -2.71 1.51 -16.41
N ALA A 229 -1.88 1.73 -17.43
CA ALA A 229 -1.14 0.65 -18.10
C ALA A 229 -0.09 0.03 -17.18
N THR A 230 0.67 0.85 -16.45
CA THR A 230 1.72 0.38 -15.52
C THR A 230 1.12 -0.27 -14.28
N GLN A 231 -0.02 0.25 -13.77
CA GLN A 231 -0.73 -0.36 -12.65
C GLN A 231 -1.21 -1.78 -13.00
N GLU A 232 -1.80 -1.96 -14.18
CA GLU A 232 -2.23 -3.29 -14.65
C GLU A 232 -1.01 -4.19 -14.97
N LEU A 233 0.07 -3.65 -15.56
CA LEU A 233 1.31 -4.40 -15.80
C LEU A 233 1.90 -4.92 -14.48
N VAL A 234 2.00 -4.08 -13.45
CA VAL A 234 2.45 -4.48 -12.11
C VAL A 234 1.55 -5.57 -11.53
N SER A 235 0.24 -5.44 -11.67
CA SER A 235 -0.72 -6.48 -11.23
C SER A 235 -0.47 -7.84 -11.92
N LYS A 236 -0.14 -7.85 -13.22
CA LYS A 236 0.26 -9.08 -13.92
C LYS A 236 1.57 -9.64 -13.40
N LEU A 237 2.57 -8.77 -13.19
CA LEU A 237 3.90 -9.18 -12.71
C LEU A 237 3.90 -9.64 -11.24
N GLN A 238 2.92 -9.24 -10.42
CA GLN A 238 2.69 -9.79 -9.07
C GLN A 238 2.26 -11.26 -9.11
N GLN A 239 1.63 -11.71 -10.19
CA GLN A 239 1.26 -13.11 -10.39
C GLN A 239 2.45 -13.98 -10.83
N GLY A 240 3.55 -13.37 -11.24
CA GLY A 240 4.78 -14.03 -11.67
C GLY A 240 5.50 -13.27 -12.77
N ALA A 241 6.75 -13.61 -13.01
CA ALA A 241 7.53 -13.05 -14.10
C ALA A 241 6.92 -13.40 -15.47
N VAL A 242 6.96 -12.45 -16.39
CA VAL A 242 6.44 -12.59 -17.77
C VAL A 242 7.61 -12.71 -18.73
N ASN A 243 7.64 -13.78 -19.52
CA ASN A 243 8.62 -13.97 -20.59
C ASN A 243 8.01 -13.57 -21.93
N VAL A 244 8.70 -12.69 -22.65
CA VAL A 244 8.32 -12.24 -23.98
C VAL A 244 9.46 -12.48 -24.98
N THR A 245 9.12 -12.65 -26.27
CA THR A 245 10.10 -12.70 -27.33
C THR A 245 10.04 -11.41 -28.13
N LEU A 246 11.13 -10.67 -28.14
CA LEU A 246 11.23 -9.39 -28.85
C LEU A 246 12.20 -9.51 -30.04
N ASN A 247 11.98 -8.65 -31.03
CA ASN A 247 12.79 -8.58 -32.24
C ASN A 247 13.22 -7.15 -32.51
N SER A 248 14.44 -6.95 -32.99
CA SER A 248 14.89 -5.64 -33.45
C SER A 248 14.07 -5.16 -34.64
N SER A 249 13.70 -3.89 -34.62
CA SER A 249 12.93 -3.24 -35.69
C SER A 249 13.40 -1.80 -35.91
N GLY A 250 13.33 -1.34 -37.15
CA GLY A 250 13.59 0.03 -37.55
C GLY A 250 14.98 0.59 -37.22
N GLY A 251 15.86 -0.18 -36.61
CA GLY A 251 17.18 0.26 -36.15
C GLY A 251 17.15 1.11 -34.89
N PHE A 252 16.00 1.18 -34.17
CA PHE A 252 15.82 2.05 -33.00
C PHE A 252 15.19 1.33 -31.79
N GLU A 253 14.57 0.17 -31.97
CA GLU A 253 13.88 -0.56 -30.88
C GLU A 253 14.00 -2.07 -30.97
N ILE A 254 13.74 -2.76 -29.86
CA ILE A 254 13.27 -4.15 -29.85
C ILE A 254 11.80 -4.16 -29.43
N TRP A 255 10.95 -4.96 -30.08
CA TRP A 255 9.52 -5.01 -29.81
C TRP A 255 8.91 -6.38 -29.96
N GLY A 256 7.75 -6.61 -29.35
CA GLY A 256 6.99 -7.83 -29.45
C GLY A 256 5.76 -7.86 -28.55
N ALA A 257 4.97 -8.94 -28.69
CA ALA A 257 3.72 -9.07 -27.94
C ALA A 257 3.98 -9.39 -26.46
N LEU A 258 3.21 -8.74 -25.57
CA LEU A 258 3.17 -9.03 -24.12
C LEU A 258 2.46 -10.36 -23.79
N GLY A 259 1.58 -10.83 -24.68
CA GLY A 259 0.70 -11.97 -24.42
C GLY A 259 -0.62 -11.62 -23.72
N PHE A 260 -0.80 -10.36 -23.37
CA PHE A 260 -2.02 -9.79 -22.80
C PHE A 260 -2.17 -8.31 -23.20
N SER A 261 -3.34 -7.73 -22.96
CA SER A 261 -3.60 -6.31 -23.24
C SER A 261 -3.55 -5.49 -21.94
N LEU A 262 -3.12 -4.23 -22.09
CA LEU A 262 -3.08 -3.22 -21.04
C LEU A 262 -3.94 -2.01 -21.44
N PRO A 263 -4.48 -1.25 -20.49
CA PRO A 263 -5.12 0.04 -20.76
C PRO A 263 -4.18 0.97 -21.55
N THR A 264 -4.73 1.83 -22.40
CA THR A 264 -3.94 2.78 -23.19
C THR A 264 -4.27 4.22 -22.83
N SER A 265 -3.23 5.05 -22.76
CA SER A 265 -3.32 6.51 -22.69
C SER A 265 -2.35 7.10 -23.71
N ASN A 266 -2.67 6.88 -25.01
CA ASN A 266 -1.78 7.23 -26.10
C ASN A 266 -1.63 8.75 -26.25
N GLU A 267 -0.39 9.19 -26.31
CA GLU A 267 0.00 10.56 -26.62
C GLU A 267 1.14 10.58 -27.63
N GLN A 268 1.33 11.71 -28.32
CA GLN A 268 2.47 11.86 -29.20
C GLN A 268 3.76 11.91 -28.39
N ILE A 269 4.57 10.86 -28.48
CA ILE A 269 5.84 10.70 -27.75
C ILE A 269 6.99 10.72 -28.76
N ASN A 270 8.02 11.50 -28.47
CA ASN A 270 9.33 11.36 -29.10
C ASN A 270 10.17 10.43 -28.19
N ALA A 271 10.10 9.12 -28.47
CA ALA A 271 10.77 8.10 -27.69
C ALA A 271 12.29 8.24 -27.80
N GLN A 272 12.98 8.06 -26.69
CA GLN A 272 14.42 8.19 -26.53
C GLN A 272 15.05 6.87 -26.11
N PRO A 273 16.37 6.68 -26.26
CA PRO A 273 17.05 5.51 -25.72
C PRO A 273 16.71 5.26 -24.24
N GLY A 274 16.38 4.01 -23.93
CA GLY A 274 15.92 3.57 -22.61
C GLY A 274 14.40 3.62 -22.39
N ASP A 275 13.63 4.33 -23.22
CA ASP A 275 12.17 4.38 -23.07
C ASP A 275 11.55 3.00 -23.28
N VAL A 276 10.63 2.64 -22.37
CA VAL A 276 9.81 1.43 -22.42
C VAL A 276 8.38 1.85 -22.67
N ILE A 277 7.80 1.37 -23.74
CA ILE A 277 6.58 1.88 -24.34
C ILE A 277 5.60 0.73 -24.59
N LEU A 278 4.30 1.00 -24.40
CA LEU A 278 3.21 0.15 -24.86
C LEU A 278 2.72 0.65 -26.23
N TYR A 279 2.71 -0.25 -27.20
CA TYR A 279 2.20 -0.01 -28.55
C TYR A 279 0.96 -0.87 -28.81
N ASN A 280 -0.10 -0.23 -29.32
CA ASN A 280 -1.39 -0.87 -29.62
C ASN A 280 -1.98 -1.69 -28.46
N GLY A 281 -1.69 -1.29 -27.21
CA GLY A 281 -2.27 -1.89 -26.01
C GLY A 281 -1.79 -3.31 -25.67
N SER A 282 -1.00 -3.95 -26.53
CA SER A 282 -0.58 -5.35 -26.33
C SER A 282 0.89 -5.67 -26.68
N ASN A 283 1.62 -4.70 -27.20
CA ASN A 283 3.02 -4.86 -27.55
C ASN A 283 3.91 -3.98 -26.68
N ILE A 284 5.02 -4.51 -26.22
CA ILE A 284 6.08 -3.76 -25.55
C ILE A 284 7.16 -3.40 -26.56
N CYS A 285 7.62 -2.13 -26.52
CA CYS A 285 8.76 -1.64 -27.30
C CYS A 285 9.79 -1.07 -26.32
N ILE A 286 11.07 -1.41 -26.52
CA ILE A 286 12.20 -0.93 -25.72
C ILE A 286 13.17 -0.26 -26.66
N PHE A 287 13.41 1.03 -26.45
CA PHE A 287 14.14 1.87 -27.40
C PHE A 287 15.65 1.90 -27.08
N TYR A 288 16.45 1.74 -28.11
CA TYR A 288 17.89 2.04 -28.12
C TYR A 288 18.25 3.16 -29.12
N GLY A 289 17.28 3.71 -29.79
CA GLY A 289 17.35 4.86 -30.68
C GLY A 289 16.13 5.76 -30.45
N THR A 290 15.74 6.56 -31.44
CA THR A 290 14.63 7.51 -31.34
C THR A 290 13.56 7.22 -32.38
N ASN A 291 12.30 7.42 -32.01
CA ASN A 291 11.15 7.41 -32.92
C ASN A 291 10.03 8.27 -32.33
N SER A 292 9.18 8.80 -33.20
CA SER A 292 8.06 9.66 -32.80
C SER A 292 6.73 9.08 -33.29
N TRP A 293 5.87 8.71 -32.34
CA TRP A 293 4.57 8.12 -32.64
C TRP A 293 3.59 8.31 -31.48
N SER A 294 2.35 7.88 -31.68
CA SER A 294 1.34 7.85 -30.62
C SER A 294 1.47 6.58 -29.80
N TYR A 295 1.94 6.72 -28.55
CA TYR A 295 2.28 5.63 -27.63
C TYR A 295 1.72 5.86 -26.24
N THR A 296 1.63 4.78 -25.45
CA THR A 296 1.46 4.86 -24.01
C THR A 296 2.80 4.57 -23.32
N ARG A 297 3.31 5.51 -22.53
CA ARG A 297 4.58 5.32 -21.81
C ARG A 297 4.41 4.34 -20.67
N LEU A 298 5.32 3.37 -20.53
CA LEU A 298 5.40 2.46 -19.40
C LEU A 298 6.51 2.86 -18.41
N GLY A 299 7.66 3.30 -18.92
CA GLY A 299 8.78 3.66 -18.05
C GLY A 299 10.06 3.92 -18.81
N LYS A 300 11.19 3.87 -18.08
CA LYS A 300 12.53 4.09 -18.64
C LYS A 300 13.57 3.23 -17.95
N ILE A 301 14.50 2.69 -18.73
CA ILE A 301 15.76 2.14 -18.23
C ILE A 301 16.71 3.30 -18.01
N ASP A 302 17.12 3.54 -16.76
CA ASP A 302 18.03 4.62 -16.40
C ASP A 302 19.47 4.11 -16.25
N GLY A 303 20.44 5.05 -16.39
CA GLY A 303 21.84 4.80 -16.06
C GLY A 303 22.68 4.09 -17.13
N LEU A 304 22.12 3.76 -18.30
CA LEU A 304 22.87 3.21 -19.43
C LEU A 304 23.05 4.26 -20.53
N SER A 305 24.23 4.31 -21.10
CA SER A 305 24.49 5.03 -22.35
C SER A 305 23.81 4.34 -23.54
N GLU A 306 23.65 5.02 -24.68
CA GLU A 306 23.07 4.43 -25.90
C GLU A 306 23.82 3.17 -26.34
N SER A 307 25.14 3.15 -26.25
CA SER A 307 25.97 1.99 -26.61
C SER A 307 25.76 0.80 -25.68
N GLU A 308 25.61 1.06 -24.38
CA GLU A 308 25.32 0.01 -23.39
C GLU A 308 23.90 -0.52 -23.57
N LEU A 309 22.90 0.35 -23.87
CA LEU A 309 21.54 -0.07 -24.20
C LEU A 309 21.51 -0.96 -25.44
N ARG A 310 22.23 -0.58 -26.52
CA ARG A 310 22.33 -1.38 -27.73
C ARG A 310 22.91 -2.78 -27.47
N THR A 311 23.92 -2.86 -26.60
CA THR A 311 24.52 -4.12 -26.18
C THR A 311 23.57 -4.95 -25.33
N PHE A 312 22.96 -4.35 -24.30
CA PHE A 312 22.01 -5.00 -23.41
C PHE A 312 20.78 -5.53 -24.17
N LEU A 313 20.18 -4.68 -25.03
CA LEU A 313 18.99 -5.01 -25.82
C LEU A 313 19.31 -5.87 -27.06
N LYS A 314 20.57 -6.27 -27.28
CA LYS A 314 20.99 -7.06 -28.43
C LYS A 314 20.51 -6.48 -29.76
N ALA A 315 20.76 -5.17 -29.94
CA ALA A 315 20.31 -4.40 -31.10
C ALA A 315 20.71 -5.06 -32.42
N GLY A 316 19.75 -5.31 -33.29
CA GLY A 316 19.94 -5.99 -34.57
C GLY A 316 19.67 -7.48 -34.54
N GLU A 317 19.53 -8.11 -33.36
CA GLU A 317 19.18 -9.54 -33.25
C GLU A 317 17.64 -9.74 -33.28
N GLY A 318 17.23 -10.98 -33.55
CA GLY A 318 15.84 -11.43 -33.44
C GLY A 318 15.68 -12.54 -32.41
N ASN A 319 14.42 -12.83 -32.04
CA ASN A 319 14.08 -13.88 -31.07
C ASN A 319 14.74 -13.65 -29.69
N ILE A 320 14.84 -12.40 -29.24
CA ILE A 320 15.44 -12.04 -27.96
C ILE A 320 14.45 -12.42 -26.86
N THR A 321 14.81 -13.37 -26.00
CA THR A 321 14.01 -13.68 -24.82
C THR A 321 14.24 -12.62 -23.74
N VAL A 322 13.16 -11.98 -23.33
CA VAL A 322 13.14 -10.92 -22.32
C VAL A 322 12.23 -11.34 -21.18
N THR A 323 12.72 -11.29 -19.96
CA THR A 323 11.93 -11.53 -18.75
C THR A 323 11.62 -10.21 -18.09
N LEU A 324 10.32 -9.94 -17.87
CA LEU A 324 9.80 -8.82 -17.08
C LEU A 324 9.46 -9.32 -15.69
N SER A 325 9.95 -8.64 -14.63
CA SER A 325 9.71 -9.05 -13.23
C SER A 325 9.69 -7.85 -12.29
N LEU A 326 9.15 -8.06 -11.09
CA LEU A 326 9.16 -7.05 -10.01
C LEU A 326 10.37 -7.20 -9.07
N SER A 327 11.18 -8.23 -9.27
CA SER A 327 12.41 -8.45 -8.51
C SER A 327 13.61 -8.46 -9.46
N SER A 328 14.75 -7.98 -9.01
CA SER A 328 16.01 -7.94 -9.78
C SER A 328 16.59 -9.33 -10.08
N GLY A 329 15.75 -10.37 -10.08
CA GLY A 329 16.04 -11.77 -10.36
C GLY A 329 17.50 -12.10 -10.58
N THR A 330 18.34 -12.08 -9.57
CA THR A 330 19.14 -13.25 -9.37
C THR A 330 18.13 -14.30 -8.91
N THR A 331 17.77 -15.25 -9.75
CA THR A 331 17.44 -16.58 -9.28
C THR A 331 18.73 -17.18 -8.68
N THR A 332 19.24 -16.56 -7.67
CA THR A 332 19.66 -17.33 -6.54
C THR A 332 18.34 -17.99 -6.16
N ILE A 333 18.17 -19.28 -6.50
CA ILE A 333 17.50 -20.18 -5.57
C ILE A 333 18.00 -19.66 -4.27
N ASN A 334 17.15 -18.87 -3.52
CA ASN A 334 17.39 -18.61 -2.14
C ASN A 334 17.63 -20.01 -1.65
N SER A 335 18.89 -20.33 -1.42
CA SER A 335 19.25 -21.56 -0.77
C SER A 335 18.26 -21.56 0.35
N VAL A 336 17.28 -22.47 0.26
CA VAL A 336 16.45 -22.81 1.39
C VAL A 336 17.49 -22.83 2.48
N ARG A 337 17.47 -21.79 3.34
CA ARG A 337 18.32 -21.80 4.52
C ARG A 337 17.88 -23.07 5.15
N SER A 338 18.70 -24.09 4.94
CA SER A 338 18.51 -25.38 5.55
C SER A 338 18.29 -25.04 7.00
N ALA A 339 17.06 -25.16 7.46
CA ALA A 339 16.83 -25.39 8.87
C ALA A 339 17.93 -26.39 9.23
N ALA A 340 18.79 -26.02 10.15
CA ALA A 340 20.04 -26.69 10.47
C ALA A 340 19.88 -28.19 10.20
N THR A 341 20.50 -28.67 9.15
CA THR A 341 20.44 -30.09 8.77
C THR A 341 20.96 -30.80 10.00
N GLU A 342 20.05 -31.48 10.74
CA GLU A 342 20.53 -32.42 11.73
C GLU A 342 21.48 -33.33 10.99
N ASN A 343 22.76 -33.24 11.35
CA ASN A 343 23.82 -33.98 10.71
C ASN A 343 23.46 -35.46 10.78
N GLY A 344 23.10 -36.05 9.63
CA GLY A 344 22.74 -37.46 9.54
C GLY A 344 21.31 -37.81 9.14
N ALA A 345 20.38 -36.85 8.99
CA ALA A 345 19.01 -37.14 8.57
C ALA A 345 18.93 -37.55 7.07
N TYR A 346 18.05 -38.51 6.79
CA TYR A 346 17.75 -38.99 5.44
C TYR A 346 16.49 -38.29 4.90
N TYR A 347 16.54 -37.93 3.62
CA TYR A 347 15.39 -37.32 2.94
C TYR A 347 15.09 -38.10 1.66
N SER A 348 13.80 -38.26 1.34
CA SER A 348 13.38 -38.80 0.03
C SER A 348 13.75 -37.83 -1.10
N LEU A 349 13.65 -38.25 -2.33
CA LEU A 349 13.87 -37.39 -3.51
C LEU A 349 12.84 -36.23 -3.59
N ASN A 350 11.72 -36.33 -2.88
CA ASN A 350 10.68 -35.30 -2.77
C ASN A 350 10.91 -34.34 -1.58
N GLY A 351 12.06 -34.47 -0.86
CA GLY A 351 12.40 -33.60 0.25
C GLY A 351 11.75 -33.96 1.60
N GLN A 352 11.01 -35.07 1.70
CA GLN A 352 10.42 -35.52 2.97
C GLN A 352 11.46 -36.23 3.84
N ARG A 353 11.53 -35.91 5.13
CA ARG A 353 12.41 -36.59 6.08
C ARG A 353 11.98 -38.06 6.27
N VAL A 354 12.95 -38.96 6.18
CA VAL A 354 12.76 -40.40 6.37
C VAL A 354 13.44 -40.84 7.66
N VAL A 355 12.67 -41.25 8.63
CA VAL A 355 13.19 -41.61 9.99
C VAL A 355 13.87 -42.97 9.95
N ASN A 356 13.31 -43.96 9.25
CA ASN A 356 13.86 -45.32 9.09
C ASN A 356 14.03 -45.63 7.62
N PRO A 357 15.16 -45.25 6.98
CA PRO A 357 15.36 -45.50 5.57
C PRO A 357 15.55 -47.00 5.33
N THR A 358 14.80 -47.51 4.34
CA THR A 358 14.95 -48.86 3.83
C THR A 358 15.79 -48.84 2.54
N LYS A 359 15.99 -49.98 1.88
CA LYS A 359 16.73 -50.03 0.62
C LYS A 359 16.11 -49.09 -0.42
N GLY A 360 16.88 -48.08 -0.87
CA GLY A 360 16.39 -47.06 -1.80
C GLY A 360 17.37 -45.90 -2.00
N ILE A 361 16.90 -44.86 -2.70
CA ILE A 361 17.68 -43.66 -3.01
C ILE A 361 17.19 -42.50 -2.09
N TYR A 362 18.15 -41.86 -1.42
CA TYR A 362 17.89 -40.78 -0.44
C TYR A 362 18.88 -39.63 -0.64
N ILE A 363 18.56 -38.49 -0.05
CA ILE A 363 19.48 -37.38 0.13
C ILE A 363 19.91 -37.34 1.60
N LYS A 364 21.21 -37.31 1.85
CA LYS A 364 21.81 -37.15 3.19
C LYS A 364 22.95 -36.16 3.10
N ASN A 365 22.94 -35.14 3.97
CA ASN A 365 23.93 -34.05 3.97
C ASN A 365 24.12 -33.42 2.55
N GLY A 366 23.01 -33.22 1.83
CA GLY A 366 23.03 -32.65 0.49
C GLY A 366 23.55 -33.57 -0.62
N LYS A 367 23.89 -34.83 -0.31
CA LYS A 367 24.40 -35.82 -1.30
C LYS A 367 23.41 -36.95 -1.52
N LYS A 368 23.27 -37.39 -2.76
CA LYS A 368 22.50 -38.58 -3.12
C LYS A 368 23.25 -39.84 -2.59
N ILE A 369 22.54 -40.67 -1.86
CA ILE A 369 23.02 -41.95 -1.35
C ILE A 369 22.05 -43.07 -1.73
N ILE A 370 22.57 -44.28 -1.85
CA ILE A 370 21.80 -45.52 -2.08
C ILE A 370 22.01 -46.40 -0.85
N LEU A 371 20.94 -46.87 -0.23
CA LEU A 371 20.94 -47.84 0.88
C LEU A 371 20.53 -49.20 0.37
#